data_c9f86e998cfe71f575f3bc05c9ad4aab
#
_entry.id   c9f86e998cfe71f575f3bc05c9ad4aab
#
_cell.length_a   1.000
_cell.length_b   1.000
_cell.length_c   1.000
_cell.angle_alpha   90.00
_cell.angle_beta   90.00
_cell.angle_gamma   90.00
#
_symmetry.space_group_name_H-M   'P 1'
#
loop_
_entity.id
_entity.type
_entity.pdbx_description
1 polymer ?
#
loop_
_entity_poly.entity_id
_entity_poly.type
_entity_poly.pdbx_seq_one_letter_code
_entity_poly.pdbx_strand_id
1 'polypeptide(L)'
;MKSIIRVMGMLLLAGGGLGASAQLSVTGQLRVRSELRDGYGTLETAGSQPAFVTTQRARLTFRYLSSRVIFQTSVQDVRVWGGDASTIDNADGARLSVHEAWAELVLANTEDSSLGHSGIQYLGCRIGRQELVYDDQRLLGNLDWLQQARRHDAMVWKAVQRLWRADLGVAFNQNTDAFNYNGTYYTPDNIAAYVRDSKGDLAPTPAGFVPLVGASGLSAMNGKPSLVAAPGTNGATQNYKSMQFLYIAKRFHGATLSGLLLTDEFGRYKPDSVRDIAGTDTGYIYGWHFNQAGANLRITGGIYLTAPLGPSGRWKLVAGAYYQAGKNPSGTHLAAYTTTMSLTYGGRLFSATAGWDYLSGNNAFSSSTTDHRFDPLYGTPHKFWGYMDYFYAGTGSAAGGLDNPYVKAKYNSRNGRLTTELCYHYFGLAAAQKDQKGGTLDKYLGSEADWITDYSMNRSTTLEAGFCGMAATHSLEYAKGITPGSARLHPGWVYLQLNITPELFKK
;
A
#
# COMPACT_ATOMS: atom_id res chain seq x y z
N MET A 1 -11.99 12.04 32.39
CA MET A 1 -11.76 10.60 32.65
C MET A 1 -12.91 9.89 33.36
N LYS A 2 -13.46 10.37 34.45
CA LYS A 2 -14.59 9.69 35.15
C LYS A 2 -15.90 9.61 34.33
N SER A 3 -16.17 10.56 33.43
CA SER A 3 -17.37 10.55 32.58
C SER A 3 -17.30 9.56 31.42
N ILE A 4 -16.13 9.33 30.82
CA ILE A 4 -15.92 8.39 29.73
C ILE A 4 -16.06 6.94 30.22
N ILE A 5 -15.58 6.66 31.43
CA ILE A 5 -15.71 5.34 32.07
C ILE A 5 -17.19 5.02 32.40
N ARG A 6 -18.00 6.02 32.73
CA ARG A 6 -19.44 5.83 32.96
C ARG A 6 -20.25 5.58 31.72
N VAL A 7 -19.89 6.19 30.57
CA VAL A 7 -20.53 5.93 29.28
C VAL A 7 -20.16 4.54 28.74
N MET A 8 -18.92 4.09 28.90
CA MET A 8 -18.54 2.70 28.58
C MET A 8 -19.21 1.67 29.50
N GLY A 9 -19.43 2.00 30.77
CA GLY A 9 -20.12 1.13 31.74
C GLY A 9 -21.63 1.01 31.47
N MET A 10 -22.29 2.02 30.91
CA MET A 10 -23.72 1.98 30.59
C MET A 10 -24.04 1.20 29.30
N LEU A 11 -23.12 1.12 28.35
CA LEU A 11 -23.29 0.29 27.16
C LEU A 11 -23.16 -1.23 27.43
N LEU A 12 -22.60 -1.60 28.58
CA LEU A 12 -22.42 -2.99 29.01
C LEU A 12 -23.62 -3.58 29.78
N LEU A 13 -24.61 -2.76 30.17
CA LEU A 13 -25.74 -3.20 31.03
C LEU A 13 -27.09 -3.32 30.34
N ALA A 14 -27.24 -3.02 29.05
CA ALA A 14 -28.51 -3.07 28.32
C ALA A 14 -28.73 -4.37 27.52
N GLY A 15 -28.02 -5.45 27.79
CA GLY A 15 -28.07 -6.73 27.06
C GLY A 15 -28.64 -7.89 27.87
N GLY A 16 -29.80 -7.71 28.50
CA GLY A 16 -30.54 -8.78 29.14
C GLY A 16 -31.61 -9.38 28.20
N GLY A 17 -31.36 -10.59 27.63
CA GLY A 17 -32.40 -11.47 27.17
C GLY A 17 -32.52 -11.66 25.65
N LEU A 18 -31.74 -12.57 25.14
CA LEU A 18 -32.03 -13.62 24.13
C LEU A 18 -30.69 -14.27 23.81
N GLY A 19 -30.59 -15.59 23.86
CA GLY A 19 -29.33 -16.36 23.82
C GLY A 19 -28.48 -16.27 22.55
N ALA A 20 -28.15 -15.08 22.09
CA ALA A 20 -27.11 -14.85 21.10
C ALA A 20 -25.81 -14.63 21.86
N SER A 21 -24.91 -15.60 21.86
CA SER A 21 -23.59 -15.44 22.43
C SER A 21 -22.81 -14.38 21.64
N ALA A 22 -22.82 -13.16 22.15
CA ALA A 22 -21.99 -12.10 21.59
C ALA A 22 -20.58 -12.21 22.16
N GLN A 23 -19.58 -12.16 21.31
CA GLN A 23 -18.18 -12.20 21.70
C GLN A 23 -17.54 -10.82 21.59
N LEU A 24 -16.95 -10.34 22.67
CA LEU A 24 -16.11 -9.15 22.69
C LEU A 24 -14.65 -9.56 22.87
N SER A 25 -13.79 -9.08 21.98
CA SER A 25 -12.34 -9.24 22.13
C SER A 25 -11.62 -7.90 22.03
N VAL A 26 -10.55 -7.77 22.80
CA VAL A 26 -9.66 -6.61 22.76
C VAL A 26 -8.23 -7.11 22.58
N THR A 27 -7.57 -6.65 21.53
CA THR A 27 -6.18 -6.97 21.25
C THR A 27 -5.32 -5.72 21.23
N GLY A 28 -4.14 -5.80 21.81
CA GLY A 28 -3.12 -4.77 21.73
C GLY A 28 -2.08 -5.13 20.68
N GLN A 29 -1.39 -4.14 20.15
CA GLN A 29 -0.16 -4.32 19.39
C GLN A 29 0.82 -3.22 19.75
N LEU A 30 2.05 -3.60 20.09
CA LEU A 30 3.20 -2.71 20.10
C LEU A 30 4.21 -3.26 19.10
N ARG A 31 4.49 -2.52 18.04
CA ARG A 31 5.49 -2.85 17.04
C ARG A 31 6.55 -1.77 16.99
N VAL A 32 7.77 -2.11 17.34
CA VAL A 32 8.95 -1.24 17.30
C VAL A 32 9.90 -1.79 16.27
N ARG A 33 10.39 -0.93 15.37
CA ARG A 33 11.35 -1.29 14.33
C ARG A 33 12.46 -0.27 14.27
N SER A 34 13.69 -0.75 14.49
CA SER A 34 14.92 0.03 14.31
C SER A 34 15.57 -0.37 12.99
N GLU A 35 15.99 0.60 12.21
CA GLU A 35 16.48 0.43 10.85
C GLU A 35 17.76 1.21 10.64
N LEU A 36 18.74 0.56 10.01
CA LEU A 36 19.91 1.21 9.43
C LEU A 36 19.73 1.19 7.91
N ARG A 37 19.56 2.36 7.32
CA ARG A 37 19.30 2.56 5.90
C ARG A 37 20.51 3.15 5.23
N ASP A 38 21.09 2.42 4.30
CA ASP A 38 22.16 2.87 3.43
C ASP A 38 21.73 2.71 1.98
N GLY A 39 20.88 3.65 1.52
CA GLY A 39 20.27 3.58 0.20
C GLY A 39 18.98 2.77 0.13
N TYR A 40 18.12 2.83 1.14
CA TYR A 40 16.77 2.24 1.12
C TYR A 40 15.83 3.08 0.25
N GLY A 41 15.15 2.43 -0.73
CA GLY A 41 14.20 3.07 -1.65
C GLY A 41 14.83 3.91 -2.76
N THR A 42 16.04 4.39 -2.57
CA THR A 42 16.82 5.15 -3.56
C THR A 42 18.32 4.93 -3.35
N LEU A 43 19.11 5.15 -4.39
CA LEU A 43 20.56 5.09 -4.27
C LEU A 43 21.08 6.36 -3.60
N GLU A 44 22.01 6.19 -2.66
CA GLU A 44 22.68 7.29 -1.98
C GLU A 44 23.87 7.80 -2.81
N THR A 45 24.11 9.10 -2.78
CA THR A 45 25.28 9.69 -3.42
C THR A 45 26.56 9.35 -2.66
N ALA A 46 27.69 9.38 -3.37
CA ALA A 46 28.98 9.18 -2.73
C ALA A 46 29.20 10.24 -1.62
N GLY A 47 29.55 9.78 -0.41
CA GLY A 47 29.73 10.66 0.76
C GLY A 47 28.53 10.80 1.70
N SER A 48 27.33 10.36 1.30
CA SER A 48 26.17 10.27 2.21
C SER A 48 26.45 9.32 3.37
N GLN A 49 25.90 9.63 4.54
CA GLN A 49 25.99 8.76 5.72
C GLN A 49 24.72 7.91 5.83
N PRO A 50 24.81 6.65 6.27
CA PRO A 50 23.64 5.84 6.54
C PRO A 50 22.72 6.49 7.58
N ALA A 51 21.41 6.36 7.36
CA ALA A 51 20.40 6.86 8.29
C ALA A 51 20.02 5.77 9.30
N PHE A 52 19.99 6.12 10.58
CA PHE A 52 19.42 5.27 11.63
C PHE A 52 18.09 5.84 12.11
N VAL A 53 17.06 5.01 12.13
CA VAL A 53 15.71 5.43 12.53
C VAL A 53 15.02 4.31 13.32
N THR A 54 14.31 4.70 14.38
CA THR A 54 13.41 3.79 15.10
C THR A 54 11.99 4.29 14.95
N THR A 55 11.11 3.41 14.44
CA THR A 55 9.70 3.69 14.26
C THR A 55 8.86 2.81 15.19
N GLN A 56 7.68 3.30 15.57
CA GLN A 56 6.79 2.59 16.48
C GLN A 56 5.35 2.69 15.99
N ARG A 57 4.61 1.60 16.17
CA ARG A 57 3.14 1.59 16.15
C ARG A 57 2.63 1.01 17.46
N ALA A 58 1.74 1.72 18.12
CA ALA A 58 0.90 1.18 19.17
C ALA A 58 -0.55 1.16 18.65
N ARG A 59 -1.20 -0.02 18.64
CA ARG A 59 -2.57 -0.20 18.13
C ARG A 59 -3.42 -0.93 19.17
N LEU A 60 -4.64 -0.49 19.34
CA LEU A 60 -5.65 -1.15 20.15
C LEU A 60 -6.87 -1.44 19.29
N THR A 61 -7.27 -2.72 19.21
CA THR A 61 -8.40 -3.18 18.39
C THR A 61 -9.47 -3.77 19.29
N PHE A 62 -10.69 -3.27 19.14
CA PHE A 62 -11.92 -3.78 19.75
C PHE A 62 -12.72 -4.48 18.67
N ARG A 63 -13.15 -5.70 18.91
CA ARG A 63 -13.99 -6.45 17.99
C ARG A 63 -15.16 -7.07 18.74
N TYR A 64 -16.35 -6.75 18.29
CA TYR A 64 -17.60 -7.38 18.72
C TYR A 64 -18.14 -8.28 17.62
N LEU A 65 -18.50 -9.49 17.98
CA LEU A 65 -19.02 -10.49 17.06
C LEU A 65 -20.34 -11.04 17.61
N SER A 66 -21.42 -10.92 16.84
CA SER A 66 -22.68 -11.59 17.07
C SER A 66 -23.15 -12.27 15.78
N SER A 67 -24.25 -13.03 15.84
CA SER A 67 -24.79 -13.72 14.65
C SER A 67 -25.23 -12.77 13.53
N ARG A 68 -25.57 -11.51 13.85
CA ARG A 68 -26.12 -10.53 12.88
C ARG A 68 -25.30 -9.27 12.70
N VAL A 69 -24.41 -8.97 13.62
CA VAL A 69 -23.58 -7.76 13.57
C VAL A 69 -22.16 -8.10 13.98
N ILE A 70 -21.23 -7.69 13.14
CA ILE A 70 -19.79 -7.64 13.49
C ILE A 70 -19.41 -6.17 13.53
N PHE A 71 -18.75 -5.74 14.58
CA PHE A 71 -18.24 -4.38 14.70
C PHE A 71 -16.76 -4.44 15.04
N GLN A 72 -15.95 -3.61 14.41
CA GLN A 72 -14.53 -3.48 14.72
C GLN A 72 -14.12 -2.01 14.70
N THR A 73 -13.36 -1.63 15.70
CA THR A 73 -12.64 -0.35 15.69
C THR A 73 -11.20 -0.57 16.14
N SER A 74 -10.28 0.08 15.45
CA SER A 74 -8.85 0.08 15.76
C SER A 74 -8.35 1.51 15.84
N VAL A 75 -7.76 1.87 16.95
CA VAL A 75 -7.06 3.13 17.12
C VAL A 75 -5.56 2.88 17.19
N GLN A 76 -4.78 3.76 16.60
CA GLN A 76 -3.33 3.60 16.58
C GLN A 76 -2.59 4.92 16.74
N ASP A 77 -1.43 4.84 17.35
CA ASP A 77 -0.39 5.85 17.34
C ASP A 77 0.78 5.34 16.51
N VAL A 78 1.27 6.18 15.61
CA VAL A 78 2.43 5.88 14.75
C VAL A 78 3.41 7.02 14.87
N ARG A 79 4.65 6.69 15.23
CA ARG A 79 5.69 7.71 15.45
C ARG A 79 7.09 7.24 15.10
N VAL A 80 7.97 8.20 14.90
CA VAL A 80 9.43 8.02 14.91
C VAL A 80 9.92 8.41 16.30
N TRP A 81 10.83 7.65 16.88
CA TRP A 81 11.42 7.98 18.17
C TRP A 81 12.27 9.23 18.06
N GLY A 82 12.18 10.10 19.05
CA GLY A 82 12.83 11.42 19.04
C GLY A 82 12.05 12.50 18.27
N GLY A 83 10.97 12.13 17.56
CA GLY A 83 10.06 13.08 16.93
C GLY A 83 9.03 13.66 17.91
N ASP A 84 9.38 13.80 19.17
CA ASP A 84 8.55 14.34 20.24
C ASP A 84 9.06 15.73 20.64
N ALA A 85 8.23 16.75 20.53
CA ALA A 85 8.51 18.12 20.89
C ALA A 85 7.97 18.51 22.28
N SER A 86 7.67 17.53 23.13
CA SER A 86 7.02 17.70 24.43
C SER A 86 7.75 18.66 25.39
N THR A 87 9.04 18.88 25.19
CA THR A 87 9.85 19.80 26.01
C THR A 87 9.91 21.21 25.47
N ILE A 88 9.45 21.46 24.24
CA ILE A 88 9.55 22.75 23.54
C ILE A 88 8.16 23.28 23.19
N ASP A 89 7.35 22.48 22.52
CA ASP A 89 5.96 22.76 22.17
C ASP A 89 5.22 21.45 21.91
N ASN A 90 3.92 21.52 21.60
CA ASN A 90 3.11 20.36 21.22
C ASN A 90 3.09 20.14 19.69
N ALA A 91 4.21 20.33 19.02
CA ALA A 91 4.32 20.14 17.57
C ALA A 91 4.16 18.68 17.11
N ASP A 92 4.13 17.73 18.05
CA ASP A 92 3.77 16.33 17.78
C ASP A 92 2.48 16.18 17.01
N GLY A 93 1.55 17.11 17.19
CA GLY A 93 0.19 16.98 16.70
C GLY A 93 -0.54 15.75 17.28
N ALA A 94 -1.76 15.55 16.85
CA ALA A 94 -2.51 14.35 17.17
C ALA A 94 -2.05 13.22 16.26
N ARG A 95 -1.14 12.37 16.73
CA ARG A 95 -0.66 11.18 16.01
C ARG A 95 -1.59 9.98 16.19
N LEU A 96 -2.52 10.07 17.14
CA LEU A 96 -3.56 9.08 17.32
C LEU A 96 -4.54 9.14 16.15
N SER A 97 -4.69 8.02 15.45
CA SER A 97 -5.58 7.91 14.30
C SER A 97 -6.47 6.69 14.41
N VAL A 98 -7.67 6.79 13.81
CA VAL A 98 -8.53 5.63 13.63
C VAL A 98 -8.03 4.87 12.40
N HIS A 99 -7.52 3.65 12.63
CA HIS A 99 -7.08 2.78 11.54
C HIS A 99 -8.26 2.06 10.89
N GLU A 100 -9.13 1.46 11.69
CA GLU A 100 -10.37 0.86 11.23
C GLU A 100 -11.54 1.30 12.11
N ALA A 101 -12.70 1.49 11.50
CA ALA A 101 -13.98 1.72 12.17
C ALA A 101 -15.11 1.28 11.22
N TRP A 102 -15.58 0.06 11.36
CA TRP A 102 -16.58 -0.51 10.47
C TRP A 102 -17.57 -1.41 11.22
N ALA A 103 -18.74 -1.53 10.64
CA ALA A 103 -19.73 -2.52 11.01
C ALA A 103 -20.07 -3.41 9.80
N GLU A 104 -20.29 -4.69 10.05
CA GLU A 104 -20.76 -5.63 9.04
C GLU A 104 -22.12 -6.19 9.47
N LEU A 105 -23.15 -5.94 8.65
CA LEU A 105 -24.47 -6.50 8.82
C LEU A 105 -24.50 -7.87 8.17
N VAL A 106 -24.74 -8.92 8.95
CA VAL A 106 -24.92 -10.28 8.47
C VAL A 106 -26.40 -10.47 8.10
N LEU A 107 -26.67 -10.42 6.79
CA LEU A 107 -28.02 -10.54 6.25
C LEU A 107 -28.49 -11.99 6.20
N ALA A 108 -27.55 -12.91 5.95
CA ALA A 108 -27.77 -14.35 5.97
C ALA A 108 -26.49 -15.09 6.35
N ASN A 109 -26.64 -16.20 7.08
CA ASN A 109 -25.55 -17.12 7.42
C ASN A 109 -26.04 -18.59 7.45
N THR A 110 -25.15 -19.53 7.75
CA THR A 110 -25.48 -20.96 7.80
C THR A 110 -26.49 -21.34 8.88
N GLU A 111 -26.77 -20.46 9.82
CA GLU A 111 -27.78 -20.68 10.88
C GLU A 111 -29.22 -20.42 10.39
N ASP A 112 -29.38 -19.81 9.20
CA ASP A 112 -30.68 -19.47 8.64
C ASP A 112 -31.30 -20.68 7.93
N SER A 113 -32.21 -21.35 8.58
CA SER A 113 -32.91 -22.55 8.07
C SER A 113 -33.64 -22.30 6.75
N SER A 114 -34.13 -21.08 6.53
CA SER A 114 -34.86 -20.68 5.30
C SER A 114 -33.97 -20.69 4.04
N LEU A 115 -32.64 -20.61 4.20
CA LEU A 115 -31.67 -20.56 3.10
C LEU A 115 -30.99 -21.90 2.81
N GLY A 116 -31.33 -22.96 3.56
CA GLY A 116 -30.67 -24.26 3.44
C GLY A 116 -30.73 -24.87 2.02
N HIS A 117 -31.76 -24.57 1.25
CA HIS A 117 -31.92 -25.03 -0.13
C HIS A 117 -31.19 -24.16 -1.16
N SER A 118 -30.90 -22.90 -0.86
CA SER A 118 -30.18 -21.97 -1.77
C SER A 118 -28.69 -22.24 -1.87
N GLY A 119 -28.11 -22.94 -0.87
CA GLY A 119 -26.67 -23.14 -0.73
C GLY A 119 -25.91 -21.86 -0.36
N ILE A 120 -26.61 -20.78 0.01
CA ILE A 120 -26.02 -19.53 0.52
C ILE A 120 -25.46 -19.83 1.92
N GLN A 121 -24.18 -19.58 2.11
CA GLN A 121 -23.49 -19.77 3.39
C GLN A 121 -23.29 -18.44 4.10
N TYR A 122 -23.23 -17.34 3.35
CA TYR A 122 -23.04 -16.02 3.90
C TYR A 122 -23.52 -14.94 2.93
N LEU A 123 -24.20 -13.95 3.46
CA LEU A 123 -24.50 -12.70 2.80
C LEU A 123 -24.37 -11.57 3.82
N GLY A 124 -23.56 -10.56 3.51
CA GLY A 124 -23.36 -9.43 4.43
C GLY A 124 -22.95 -8.15 3.72
N CYS A 125 -23.03 -7.06 4.46
CA CYS A 125 -22.60 -5.74 4.00
C CYS A 125 -21.73 -5.08 5.06
N ARG A 126 -20.48 -4.83 4.76
CA ARG A 126 -19.53 -4.13 5.62
C ARG A 126 -19.43 -2.68 5.20
N ILE A 127 -19.56 -1.77 6.15
CA ILE A 127 -19.58 -0.32 5.92
C ILE A 127 -18.64 0.35 6.90
N GLY A 128 -17.81 1.27 6.41
CA GLY A 128 -16.91 2.10 7.20
C GLY A 128 -15.46 1.95 6.78
N ARG A 129 -14.56 2.49 7.61
CA ARG A 129 -13.11 2.48 7.38
C ARG A 129 -12.54 1.10 7.63
N GLN A 130 -12.00 0.47 6.60
CA GLN A 130 -11.59 -0.93 6.60
C GLN A 130 -10.38 -1.22 5.73
N GLU A 131 -9.67 -2.30 6.02
CA GLU A 131 -8.67 -2.87 5.12
C GLU A 131 -9.37 -3.65 3.99
N LEU A 132 -8.86 -3.51 2.76
CA LEU A 132 -9.24 -4.31 1.60
C LEU A 132 -8.09 -5.22 1.23
N VAL A 133 -8.28 -6.53 1.45
CA VAL A 133 -7.22 -7.53 1.29
C VAL A 133 -7.74 -8.66 0.41
N TYR A 134 -7.18 -8.77 -0.80
CA TYR A 134 -7.58 -9.77 -1.80
C TYR A 134 -6.37 -10.49 -2.38
N ASP A 135 -6.53 -11.78 -2.63
CA ASP A 135 -5.52 -12.69 -3.19
C ASP A 135 -4.17 -12.59 -2.46
N ASP A 136 -3.09 -12.32 -3.17
CA ASP A 136 -1.76 -12.15 -2.61
C ASP A 136 -1.45 -10.71 -2.16
N GLN A 137 -2.42 -9.80 -2.23
CA GLN A 137 -2.30 -8.37 -1.92
C GLN A 137 -1.52 -7.56 -2.98
N ARG A 138 -1.39 -8.06 -4.19
CA ARG A 138 -0.65 -7.38 -5.26
C ARG A 138 -1.35 -6.09 -5.73
N LEU A 139 -2.70 -6.08 -5.77
CA LEU A 139 -3.51 -4.95 -6.22
C LEU A 139 -4.34 -4.30 -5.11
N LEU A 140 -4.90 -5.09 -4.20
CA LEU A 140 -5.61 -4.63 -3.01
C LEU A 140 -4.99 -5.29 -1.78
N GLY A 141 -4.34 -4.50 -0.96
CA GLY A 141 -3.61 -4.96 0.22
C GLY A 141 -3.54 -3.91 1.32
N ASN A 142 -3.32 -4.36 2.54
CA ASN A 142 -3.30 -3.48 3.73
C ASN A 142 -1.97 -2.77 3.96
N LEU A 143 -0.92 -3.09 3.19
CA LEU A 143 0.41 -2.47 3.31
C LEU A 143 0.89 -2.43 4.78
N ASP A 144 0.65 -3.51 5.52
CA ASP A 144 0.91 -3.54 6.97
C ASP A 144 2.40 -3.45 7.32
N TRP A 145 3.30 -3.63 6.35
CA TRP A 145 4.72 -3.37 6.50
C TRP A 145 5.00 -1.95 7.00
N LEU A 146 4.34 -0.94 6.42
CA LEU A 146 4.40 0.43 6.91
C LEU A 146 3.67 0.55 8.25
N GLN A 147 4.21 1.37 9.17
CA GLN A 147 3.62 1.52 10.51
C GLN A 147 2.16 1.99 10.46
N GLN A 148 1.81 2.87 9.53
CA GLN A 148 0.44 3.39 9.38
C GLN A 148 -0.53 2.41 8.72
N ALA A 149 -0.05 1.44 7.92
CA ALA A 149 -0.83 0.53 7.10
C ALA A 149 -1.83 1.25 6.16
N ARG A 150 -2.59 0.53 5.33
CA ARG A 150 -3.56 1.09 4.38
C ARG A 150 -4.98 0.70 4.75
N ARG A 151 -5.91 1.63 4.59
CA ARG A 151 -7.33 1.48 4.82
C ARG A 151 -8.12 2.29 3.80
N HIS A 152 -9.40 1.97 3.65
CA HIS A 152 -10.33 2.59 2.73
C HIS A 152 -11.65 2.89 3.44
N ASP A 153 -12.26 4.04 3.18
CA ASP A 153 -13.62 4.34 3.59
C ASP A 153 -14.55 3.75 2.51
N ALA A 154 -15.18 2.63 2.83
CA ALA A 154 -15.80 1.76 1.84
C ALA A 154 -17.07 1.07 2.34
N MET A 155 -17.91 0.65 1.38
CA MET A 155 -19.00 -0.29 1.56
C MET A 155 -18.72 -1.52 0.70
N VAL A 156 -18.79 -2.72 1.31
CA VAL A 156 -18.50 -3.99 0.63
C VAL A 156 -19.62 -4.99 0.91
N TRP A 157 -20.35 -5.38 -0.12
CA TRP A 157 -21.28 -6.51 -0.09
C TRP A 157 -20.48 -7.79 -0.33
N LYS A 158 -20.78 -8.81 0.45
CA LYS A 158 -20.10 -10.10 0.43
C LYS A 158 -21.11 -11.22 0.33
N ALA A 159 -20.88 -12.13 -0.58
CA ALA A 159 -21.68 -13.34 -0.74
C ALA A 159 -20.79 -14.58 -0.84
N VAL A 160 -21.16 -15.64 -0.12
CA VAL A 160 -20.53 -16.95 -0.23
C VAL A 160 -21.64 -17.97 -0.50
N GLN A 161 -21.49 -18.70 -1.61
CA GLN A 161 -22.40 -19.76 -2.01
C GLN A 161 -21.59 -20.99 -2.42
N ARG A 162 -21.66 -22.06 -1.64
CA ARG A 162 -20.90 -23.30 -1.85
C ARG A 162 -19.39 -23.00 -1.99
N LEU A 163 -18.84 -23.15 -3.19
CA LEU A 163 -17.42 -22.94 -3.49
C LEU A 163 -17.14 -21.55 -4.09
N TRP A 164 -18.18 -20.71 -4.23
CA TRP A 164 -18.07 -19.37 -4.79
C TRP A 164 -18.06 -18.30 -3.71
N ARG A 165 -17.28 -17.28 -3.91
CA ARG A 165 -17.30 -16.02 -3.18
C ARG A 165 -17.43 -14.89 -4.18
N ALA A 166 -18.28 -13.91 -3.88
CA ALA A 166 -18.39 -12.67 -4.63
C ALA A 166 -18.43 -11.49 -3.66
N ASP A 167 -17.56 -10.50 -3.88
CA ASP A 167 -17.53 -9.25 -3.14
C ASP A 167 -17.70 -8.08 -4.13
N LEU A 168 -18.64 -7.19 -3.84
CA LEU A 168 -18.87 -5.95 -4.59
C LEU A 168 -18.57 -4.78 -3.65
N GLY A 169 -17.60 -3.95 -4.00
CA GLY A 169 -17.17 -2.83 -3.15
C GLY A 169 -17.25 -1.48 -3.84
N VAL A 170 -17.55 -0.45 -3.06
CA VAL A 170 -17.44 0.96 -3.44
C VAL A 170 -16.71 1.71 -2.35
N ALA A 171 -15.82 2.63 -2.73
CA ALA A 171 -15.06 3.46 -1.81
C ALA A 171 -14.96 4.89 -2.33
N PHE A 172 -14.90 5.84 -1.41
CA PHE A 172 -14.88 7.26 -1.75
C PHE A 172 -13.85 7.99 -0.89
N ASN A 173 -13.22 9.00 -1.52
CA ASN A 173 -12.40 10.00 -0.84
C ASN A 173 -12.95 11.39 -1.17
N GLN A 174 -13.35 12.12 -0.14
CA GLN A 174 -13.82 13.50 -0.23
C GLN A 174 -13.14 14.32 0.87
N ASN A 175 -12.83 15.58 0.58
CA ASN A 175 -12.11 16.42 1.53
C ASN A 175 -13.05 17.20 2.44
N THR A 176 -14.32 17.38 2.03
CA THR A 176 -15.32 18.15 2.77
C THR A 176 -16.70 17.53 2.61
N ASP A 177 -17.66 17.98 3.42
CA ASP A 177 -19.08 17.66 3.29
C ASP A 177 -19.74 18.29 2.05
N ALA A 178 -19.03 19.18 1.33
CA ALA A 178 -19.41 19.81 0.08
C ALA A 178 -20.74 20.62 0.12
N PHE A 179 -21.16 21.09 1.29
CA PHE A 179 -22.41 21.85 1.45
C PHE A 179 -22.52 23.06 0.52
N ASN A 180 -21.43 23.71 0.20
CA ASN A 180 -21.38 24.96 -0.56
C ASN A 180 -20.83 24.81 -1.99
N TYR A 181 -20.70 23.57 -2.50
CA TYR A 181 -20.09 23.31 -3.79
C TYR A 181 -21.05 22.68 -4.79
N ASN A 182 -21.02 23.15 -6.03
CA ASN A 182 -21.75 22.56 -7.15
C ASN A 182 -21.07 21.32 -7.73
N GLY A 183 -20.20 20.69 -6.98
CA GLY A 183 -19.49 19.46 -7.36
C GLY A 183 -18.47 19.11 -6.31
N THR A 184 -18.07 17.86 -6.28
CA THR A 184 -17.08 17.34 -5.34
C THR A 184 -15.70 17.40 -6.00
N TYR A 185 -14.82 18.23 -5.46
CA TYR A 185 -13.41 18.23 -5.80
C TYR A 185 -12.67 17.35 -4.80
N TYR A 186 -11.76 16.55 -5.31
CA TYR A 186 -10.86 15.74 -4.49
C TYR A 186 -9.45 16.29 -4.61
N THR A 187 -8.85 16.61 -3.48
CA THR A 187 -7.42 16.91 -3.34
C THR A 187 -6.80 15.85 -2.45
N PRO A 188 -5.62 15.32 -2.77
CA PRO A 188 -4.94 14.37 -1.89
C PRO A 188 -4.76 14.90 -0.46
N ASP A 189 -4.95 14.05 0.56
CA ASP A 189 -4.99 14.47 1.96
C ASP A 189 -3.62 14.70 2.61
N ASN A 190 -2.57 14.09 2.09
CA ASN A 190 -1.22 14.16 2.68
C ASN A 190 -0.44 15.39 2.20
N ILE A 191 -1.05 16.55 2.30
CA ILE A 191 -0.43 17.81 1.91
C ILE A 191 -0.08 18.59 3.16
N ALA A 192 1.18 19.06 3.23
CA ALA A 192 1.60 19.93 4.32
C ALA A 192 0.76 21.20 4.36
N ALA A 193 0.32 21.62 5.55
CA ALA A 193 -0.46 22.84 5.73
C ALA A 193 0.31 24.11 5.31
N TYR A 194 1.63 24.05 5.37
CA TYR A 194 2.54 25.15 4.99
C TYR A 194 3.63 24.63 4.06
N VAL A 195 4.04 25.47 3.14
CA VAL A 195 5.12 25.21 2.18
C VAL A 195 6.03 26.46 2.10
N ARG A 196 7.29 26.23 1.79
CA ARG A 196 8.18 27.37 1.45
C ARG A 196 7.95 27.74 -0.01
N ASP A 197 7.73 29.03 -0.24
CA ASP A 197 7.59 29.58 -1.58
C ASP A 197 8.93 29.57 -2.35
N SER A 198 8.95 30.12 -3.56
CA SER A 198 10.14 30.21 -4.42
C SER A 198 11.27 31.06 -3.84
N LYS A 199 11.00 31.87 -2.81
CA LYS A 199 11.99 32.68 -2.11
C LYS A 199 12.43 32.08 -0.79
N GLY A 200 11.75 31.03 -0.32
CA GLY A 200 12.04 30.38 0.94
C GLY A 200 11.17 30.83 2.11
N ASP A 201 10.23 31.74 1.88
CA ASP A 201 9.30 32.20 2.90
C ASP A 201 8.23 31.17 3.17
N LEU A 202 7.82 31.02 4.44
CA LEU A 202 6.79 30.07 4.85
C LEU A 202 5.42 30.63 4.53
N ALA A 203 4.68 29.94 3.66
CA ALA A 203 3.34 30.32 3.23
C ALA A 203 2.33 29.18 3.43
N PRO A 204 1.05 29.48 3.71
CA PRO A 204 -0.01 28.48 3.74
C PRO A 204 -0.13 27.80 2.36
N THR A 205 -0.28 26.48 2.35
CA THR A 205 -0.53 25.73 1.12
C THR A 205 -1.89 26.15 0.55
N PRO A 206 -1.96 26.61 -0.71
CA PRO A 206 -3.23 27.01 -1.32
C PRO A 206 -4.21 25.83 -1.38
N ALA A 207 -5.50 26.11 -1.19
CA ALA A 207 -6.54 25.10 -1.26
C ALA A 207 -6.56 24.39 -2.61
N GLY A 208 -6.66 23.07 -2.60
CA GLY A 208 -6.65 22.26 -3.81
C GLY A 208 -5.28 22.12 -4.49
N PHE A 209 -4.19 22.48 -3.83
CA PHE A 209 -2.85 22.51 -4.40
C PHE A 209 -1.98 21.39 -3.82
N VAL A 210 -1.27 20.65 -4.67
CA VAL A 210 -0.17 19.75 -4.29
C VAL A 210 1.13 20.43 -4.67
N PRO A 211 1.86 21.04 -3.71
CA PRO A 211 3.08 21.78 -4.02
C PRO A 211 4.17 20.85 -4.59
N LEU A 212 4.90 21.36 -5.58
CA LEU A 212 6.13 20.75 -6.08
C LEU A 212 7.29 21.30 -5.27
N VAL A 213 7.94 20.44 -4.51
CA VAL A 213 9.04 20.81 -3.63
C VAL A 213 10.31 20.17 -4.18
N GLY A 214 11.35 20.96 -4.38
CA GLY A 214 12.66 20.47 -4.77
C GLY A 214 13.43 19.82 -3.61
N ALA A 215 14.59 19.26 -3.89
CA ALA A 215 15.47 18.65 -2.87
C ALA A 215 15.90 19.64 -1.75
N SER A 216 15.86 20.95 -2.02
CA SER A 216 16.12 22.01 -1.04
C SER A 216 14.96 22.29 -0.09
N GLY A 217 13.80 21.63 -0.24
CA GLY A 217 12.58 21.95 0.51
C GLY A 217 11.86 23.21 0.03
N LEU A 218 12.35 23.88 -1.00
CA LEU A 218 11.73 25.05 -1.61
C LEU A 218 10.77 24.63 -2.73
N SER A 219 9.71 25.40 -2.93
CA SER A 219 8.88 25.29 -4.13
C SER A 219 9.75 25.46 -5.39
N ALA A 220 9.39 24.73 -6.46
CA ALA A 220 10.15 24.79 -7.71
C ALA A 220 10.42 26.22 -8.15
N MET A 221 11.67 26.54 -8.44
CA MET A 221 12.08 27.89 -8.85
C MET A 221 11.88 28.08 -10.36
N ASN A 222 11.68 29.32 -10.79
CA ASN A 222 11.66 29.76 -12.18
C ASN A 222 10.44 29.39 -13.04
N GLY A 223 9.27 29.66 -12.54
CA GLY A 223 8.12 30.00 -13.38
C GLY A 223 7.27 28.85 -13.88
N LYS A 224 7.74 27.63 -14.00
CA LYS A 224 6.88 26.47 -14.32
C LYS A 224 7.30 25.28 -13.50
N PRO A 225 6.34 24.59 -12.88
CA PRO A 225 6.66 23.31 -12.28
C PRO A 225 7.29 22.42 -13.34
N SER A 226 8.49 21.91 -13.09
CA SER A 226 8.99 20.80 -13.89
C SER A 226 7.92 19.72 -13.85
N LEU A 227 7.56 19.17 -14.99
CA LEU A 227 6.60 18.07 -15.09
C LEU A 227 7.24 16.83 -14.44
N VAL A 228 7.22 16.80 -13.12
CA VAL A 228 7.53 15.59 -12.38
C VAL A 228 6.42 14.59 -12.72
N ALA A 229 6.77 13.33 -12.94
CA ALA A 229 5.79 12.28 -13.20
C ALA A 229 4.67 12.35 -12.14
N ALA A 230 3.43 12.29 -12.59
CA ALA A 230 2.30 12.26 -11.69
C ALA A 230 2.48 11.14 -10.66
N PRO A 231 2.19 11.39 -9.39
CA PRO A 231 2.30 10.36 -8.36
C PRO A 231 1.43 9.15 -8.70
N GLY A 232 1.99 7.95 -8.56
CA GLY A 232 1.25 6.70 -8.68
C GLY A 232 0.30 6.49 -7.50
N THR A 233 -0.62 5.55 -7.62
CA THR A 233 -1.62 5.27 -6.57
C THR A 233 -1.04 4.67 -5.30
N ASN A 234 0.16 4.08 -5.36
CA ASN A 234 0.91 3.64 -4.18
C ASN A 234 1.72 4.78 -3.52
N GLY A 235 1.73 5.98 -4.11
CA GLY A 235 2.38 7.15 -3.55
C GLY A 235 1.58 7.78 -2.41
N ALA A 236 2.23 8.62 -1.63
CA ALA A 236 1.61 9.35 -0.53
C ALA A 236 0.73 10.54 -1.01
N THR A 237 0.86 10.95 -2.27
CA THR A 237 0.35 12.23 -2.76
C THR A 237 -0.87 12.15 -3.65
N GLN A 238 -1.31 10.96 -4.04
CA GLN A 238 -2.55 10.80 -4.80
C GLN A 238 -3.25 9.48 -4.47
N ASN A 239 -4.58 9.58 -4.34
CA ASN A 239 -5.49 8.47 -4.17
C ASN A 239 -6.67 8.65 -5.12
N TYR A 240 -7.54 7.66 -5.24
CA TYR A 240 -8.77 7.79 -6.02
C TYR A 240 -9.73 8.80 -5.36
N LYS A 241 -10.57 9.42 -6.18
CA LYS A 241 -11.77 10.15 -5.76
C LYS A 241 -12.90 9.17 -5.45
N SER A 242 -13.11 8.19 -6.34
CA SER A 242 -14.01 7.05 -6.14
C SER A 242 -13.37 5.77 -6.67
N MET A 243 -13.76 4.63 -6.10
CA MET A 243 -13.33 3.31 -6.53
C MET A 243 -14.49 2.34 -6.40
N GLN A 244 -14.68 1.49 -7.42
CA GLN A 244 -15.62 0.39 -7.42
C GLN A 244 -14.87 -0.89 -7.79
N PHE A 245 -15.22 -2.01 -7.18
CA PHE A 245 -14.64 -3.29 -7.57
C PHE A 245 -15.64 -4.44 -7.45
N LEU A 246 -15.44 -5.43 -8.30
CA LEU A 246 -16.07 -6.74 -8.24
C LEU A 246 -14.97 -7.79 -8.15
N TYR A 247 -14.99 -8.57 -7.08
CA TYR A 247 -14.13 -9.72 -6.88
C TYR A 247 -14.97 -10.99 -6.87
N ILE A 248 -14.60 -11.99 -7.67
CA ILE A 248 -15.24 -13.30 -7.70
C ILE A 248 -14.17 -14.36 -7.56
N ALA A 249 -14.37 -15.32 -6.68
CA ALA A 249 -13.47 -16.45 -6.50
C ALA A 249 -14.22 -17.78 -6.46
N LYS A 250 -13.61 -18.82 -7.02
CA LYS A 250 -14.10 -20.20 -6.97
C LYS A 250 -13.01 -21.12 -6.46
N ARG A 251 -13.37 -21.95 -5.50
CA ARG A 251 -12.52 -23.05 -5.03
C ARG A 251 -12.86 -24.33 -5.76
N PHE A 252 -11.85 -25.11 -6.17
CA PHE A 252 -12.05 -26.40 -6.83
C PHE A 252 -10.79 -27.27 -6.66
N HIS A 253 -10.96 -28.50 -6.19
CA HIS A 253 -9.86 -29.47 -6.01
C HIS A 253 -8.62 -28.90 -5.29
N GLY A 254 -8.85 -28.07 -4.27
CA GLY A 254 -7.75 -27.42 -3.52
C GLY A 254 -7.18 -26.17 -4.19
N ALA A 255 -7.51 -25.90 -5.44
CA ALA A 255 -7.16 -24.67 -6.13
C ALA A 255 -8.18 -23.56 -5.86
N THR A 256 -7.73 -22.30 -6.03
CA THR A 256 -8.60 -21.12 -6.04
C THR A 256 -8.31 -20.31 -7.30
N LEU A 257 -9.33 -20.06 -8.09
CA LEU A 257 -9.29 -19.11 -9.19
C LEU A 257 -10.13 -17.90 -8.79
N SER A 258 -9.58 -16.71 -8.90
CA SER A 258 -10.27 -15.46 -8.68
C SER A 258 -10.19 -14.55 -9.90
N GLY A 259 -11.17 -13.65 -10.01
CA GLY A 259 -11.19 -12.54 -10.95
C GLY A 259 -11.45 -11.24 -10.20
N LEU A 260 -10.77 -10.18 -10.60
CA LEU A 260 -10.97 -8.82 -10.11
C LEU A 260 -11.25 -7.90 -11.30
N LEU A 261 -12.32 -7.13 -11.18
CA LEU A 261 -12.58 -5.97 -12.02
C LEU A 261 -12.66 -4.76 -11.08
N LEU A 262 -11.84 -3.76 -11.32
CA LEU A 262 -11.76 -2.55 -10.52
C LEU A 262 -11.79 -1.33 -11.42
N THR A 263 -12.59 -0.34 -11.03
CA THR A 263 -12.55 0.99 -11.63
C THR A 263 -12.19 2.00 -10.56
N ASP A 264 -11.30 2.92 -10.89
CA ASP A 264 -10.95 4.03 -10.02
C ASP A 264 -10.89 5.35 -10.81
N GLU A 265 -11.38 6.40 -10.17
CA GLU A 265 -11.48 7.75 -10.73
C GLU A 265 -10.55 8.68 -9.97
N PHE A 266 -9.80 9.49 -10.72
CA PHE A 266 -8.86 10.45 -10.16
C PHE A 266 -9.35 11.88 -10.41
N GLY A 267 -9.25 12.73 -9.39
CA GLY A 267 -9.47 14.17 -9.55
C GLY A 267 -8.54 14.73 -10.64
N ARG A 268 -9.10 15.57 -11.49
CA ARG A 268 -8.31 16.24 -12.53
C ARG A 268 -7.53 17.40 -11.95
N TYR A 269 -6.31 17.55 -12.42
CA TYR A 269 -5.43 18.64 -12.02
C TYR A 269 -4.69 19.21 -13.24
N LYS A 270 -4.12 20.39 -13.07
CA LYS A 270 -3.21 21.02 -14.02
C LYS A 270 -1.98 21.55 -13.29
N PRO A 271 -0.82 21.69 -13.96
CA PRO A 271 0.29 22.48 -13.43
C PRO A 271 -0.17 23.92 -13.28
N ASP A 272 0.13 24.53 -12.13
CA ASP A 272 -0.24 25.93 -11.85
C ASP A 272 0.77 26.56 -10.89
N SER A 273 0.70 27.86 -10.77
CA SER A 273 1.44 28.63 -9.77
C SER A 273 0.53 29.63 -9.11
N VAL A 274 0.65 29.76 -7.80
CA VAL A 274 -0.10 30.73 -7.01
C VAL A 274 0.90 31.68 -6.39
N ARG A 275 0.65 33.00 -6.54
CA ARG A 275 1.43 34.03 -5.86
C ARG A 275 1.15 33.92 -4.36
N ASP A 276 2.18 34.10 -3.56
CA ASP A 276 2.00 34.14 -2.11
C ASP A 276 1.00 35.24 -1.72
N ILE A 277 -0.05 34.81 -1.02
CA ILE A 277 -1.16 35.68 -0.61
C ILE A 277 -0.83 36.37 0.73
N ALA A 278 0.24 36.00 1.41
CA ALA A 278 0.64 36.63 2.69
C ALA A 278 1.01 38.12 2.55
N GLY A 279 0.92 38.68 1.35
CA GLY A 279 0.72 40.12 1.15
C GLY A 279 1.96 40.99 1.07
N THR A 280 3.15 40.46 1.29
CA THR A 280 4.36 41.29 1.32
C THR A 280 5.39 40.93 0.26
N ASP A 281 5.22 39.83 -0.47
CA ASP A 281 6.24 39.36 -1.34
C ASP A 281 5.78 38.82 -2.71
N THR A 282 6.75 38.68 -3.60
CA THR A 282 6.59 38.21 -4.98
C THR A 282 6.94 36.73 -5.14
N GLY A 283 6.91 35.96 -4.06
CA GLY A 283 7.13 34.53 -4.06
C GLY A 283 5.96 33.77 -4.69
N TYR A 284 6.26 32.62 -5.30
CA TYR A 284 5.27 31.75 -5.93
C TYR A 284 5.35 30.35 -5.36
N ILE A 285 4.18 29.71 -5.18
CA ILE A 285 4.05 28.30 -4.88
C ILE A 285 3.67 27.62 -6.18
N TYR A 286 4.51 26.70 -6.65
CA TYR A 286 4.28 25.91 -7.86
C TYR A 286 3.76 24.53 -7.48
N GLY A 287 2.79 24.00 -8.24
CA GLY A 287 2.25 22.68 -7.93
C GLY A 287 1.20 22.18 -8.90
N TRP A 288 0.59 21.07 -8.52
CA TRP A 288 -0.58 20.51 -9.17
C TRP A 288 -1.84 21.10 -8.55
N HIS A 289 -2.66 21.76 -9.36
CA HIS A 289 -3.90 22.38 -8.90
C HIS A 289 -5.11 21.51 -9.26
N PHE A 290 -5.76 20.94 -8.24
CA PHE A 290 -6.92 20.05 -8.36
C PHE A 290 -8.23 20.84 -8.40
N ASN A 291 -8.40 21.71 -9.38
CA ASN A 291 -9.58 22.56 -9.56
C ASN A 291 -10.33 22.27 -10.85
N GLN A 292 -10.05 21.18 -11.54
CA GLN A 292 -10.70 20.82 -12.80
C GLN A 292 -11.91 19.93 -12.55
N ALA A 293 -13.04 20.24 -13.21
CA ALA A 293 -14.24 19.41 -13.16
C ALA A 293 -14.01 18.05 -13.84
N GLY A 294 -14.72 17.03 -13.36
CA GLY A 294 -14.67 15.66 -13.88
C GLY A 294 -13.57 14.81 -13.26
N ALA A 295 -13.37 13.64 -13.82
CA ALA A 295 -12.40 12.68 -13.35
C ALA A 295 -11.69 11.98 -14.52
N ASN A 296 -10.53 11.39 -14.25
CA ASN A 296 -9.84 10.46 -15.11
C ASN A 296 -10.15 9.05 -14.64
N LEU A 297 -10.79 8.24 -15.48
CA LEU A 297 -11.21 6.88 -15.15
C LEU A 297 -10.15 5.88 -15.61
N ARG A 298 -9.72 5.01 -14.69
CA ARG A 298 -8.92 3.80 -14.98
C ARG A 298 -9.77 2.56 -14.73
N ILE A 299 -9.57 1.54 -15.55
CA ILE A 299 -10.18 0.22 -15.42
C ILE A 299 -9.04 -0.79 -15.31
N THR A 300 -9.10 -1.64 -14.29
CA THR A 300 -8.16 -2.75 -14.10
C THR A 300 -8.94 -4.05 -14.01
N GLY A 301 -8.61 -5.02 -14.85
CA GLY A 301 -9.28 -6.33 -14.83
C GLY A 301 -8.27 -7.46 -15.00
N GLY A 302 -8.54 -8.60 -14.37
CA GLY A 302 -7.69 -9.77 -14.50
C GLY A 302 -8.07 -10.95 -13.63
N ILE A 303 -7.21 -11.95 -13.64
CA ILE A 303 -7.42 -13.24 -12.97
C ILE A 303 -6.18 -13.63 -12.14
N TYR A 304 -6.43 -14.42 -11.11
CA TYR A 304 -5.38 -14.95 -10.23
C TYR A 304 -5.70 -16.40 -9.84
N LEU A 305 -4.73 -17.28 -9.99
CA LEU A 305 -4.82 -18.70 -9.69
C LEU A 305 -3.82 -19.09 -8.62
N THR A 306 -4.28 -19.83 -7.63
CA THR A 306 -3.43 -20.59 -6.72
C THR A 306 -3.84 -22.04 -6.77
N ALA A 307 -2.92 -22.96 -7.09
CA ALA A 307 -3.24 -24.36 -7.24
C ALA A 307 -2.14 -25.26 -6.65
N PRO A 308 -2.50 -26.26 -5.81
CA PRO A 308 -1.61 -27.38 -5.52
C PRO A 308 -1.46 -28.23 -6.80
N LEU A 309 -0.26 -28.74 -7.04
CA LEU A 309 0.03 -29.62 -8.16
C LEU A 309 0.53 -30.99 -7.68
N GLY A 310 0.12 -32.03 -8.40
CA GLY A 310 0.50 -33.42 -8.14
C GLY A 310 -0.20 -34.02 -6.91
N PRO A 311 -0.14 -35.35 -6.77
CA PRO A 311 -0.87 -36.08 -5.70
C PRO A 311 -0.38 -35.75 -4.29
N SER A 312 0.89 -35.40 -4.14
CA SER A 312 1.50 -35.11 -2.83
C SER A 312 1.19 -33.69 -2.30
N GLY A 313 0.64 -32.80 -3.15
CA GLY A 313 0.43 -31.38 -2.81
C GLY A 313 1.71 -30.61 -2.47
N ARG A 314 2.90 -31.17 -2.76
CA ARG A 314 4.20 -30.51 -2.47
C ARG A 314 4.52 -29.40 -3.42
N TRP A 315 3.91 -29.38 -4.58
CA TRP A 315 4.04 -28.31 -5.56
C TRP A 315 2.86 -27.36 -5.42
N LYS A 316 3.15 -26.06 -5.48
CA LYS A 316 2.14 -25.00 -5.50
C LYS A 316 2.44 -24.08 -6.66
N LEU A 317 1.47 -23.93 -7.56
CA LEU A 317 1.48 -22.96 -8.64
C LEU A 317 0.73 -21.70 -8.22
N VAL A 318 1.31 -20.55 -8.51
CA VAL A 318 0.63 -19.25 -8.51
C VAL A 318 0.76 -18.67 -9.91
N ALA A 319 -0.32 -18.15 -10.46
CA ALA A 319 -0.32 -17.45 -11.75
C ALA A 319 -1.36 -16.32 -11.72
N GLY A 320 -1.04 -15.18 -12.28
CA GLY A 320 -1.95 -14.05 -12.38
C GLY A 320 -1.63 -13.16 -13.57
N ALA A 321 -2.67 -12.54 -14.14
CA ALA A 321 -2.52 -11.56 -15.20
C ALA A 321 -3.60 -10.49 -15.07
N TYR A 322 -3.19 -9.23 -15.20
CA TYR A 322 -4.09 -8.07 -15.12
C TYR A 322 -3.77 -7.06 -16.21
N TYR A 323 -4.80 -6.41 -16.69
CA TYR A 323 -4.72 -5.35 -17.70
C TYR A 323 -5.35 -4.07 -17.19
N GLN A 324 -4.73 -2.94 -17.54
CA GLN A 324 -5.21 -1.59 -17.22
C GLN A 324 -5.51 -0.82 -18.50
N ALA A 325 -6.66 -0.16 -18.51
CA ALA A 325 -7.16 0.67 -19.59
C ALA A 325 -7.77 1.98 -19.08
N GLY A 326 -8.15 2.85 -20.01
CA GLY A 326 -8.77 4.14 -19.68
C GLY A 326 -7.76 5.27 -19.62
N LYS A 327 -7.69 5.98 -18.51
CA LYS A 327 -6.77 7.10 -18.29
C LYS A 327 -6.02 6.94 -16.97
N ASN A 328 -4.75 7.27 -16.98
CA ASN A 328 -3.96 7.37 -15.76
C ASN A 328 -4.34 8.66 -14.98
N PRO A 329 -3.81 8.89 -13.75
CA PRO A 329 -4.10 10.07 -12.96
C PRO A 329 -3.84 11.40 -13.68
N SER A 330 -2.87 11.47 -14.59
CA SER A 330 -2.59 12.70 -15.37
C SER A 330 -3.51 12.90 -16.58
N GLY A 331 -4.43 11.96 -16.85
CA GLY A 331 -5.35 12.03 -18.00
C GLY A 331 -4.81 11.44 -19.29
N THR A 332 -3.61 10.88 -19.30
CA THR A 332 -3.02 10.18 -20.45
C THR A 332 -3.73 8.83 -20.65
N HIS A 333 -3.97 8.44 -21.90
CA HIS A 333 -4.50 7.11 -22.22
C HIS A 333 -3.59 6.02 -21.69
N LEU A 334 -4.19 4.99 -21.09
CA LEU A 334 -3.51 3.88 -20.45
C LEU A 334 -3.79 2.57 -21.16
N ALA A 335 -2.74 1.81 -21.43
CA ALA A 335 -2.80 0.44 -21.94
C ALA A 335 -1.61 -0.34 -21.37
N ALA A 336 -1.78 -0.89 -20.16
CA ALA A 336 -0.71 -1.51 -19.41
C ALA A 336 -1.12 -2.88 -18.87
N TYR A 337 -0.15 -3.76 -18.63
CA TYR A 337 -0.42 -5.09 -18.09
C TYR A 337 0.66 -5.56 -17.13
N THR A 338 0.28 -6.51 -16.29
CA THR A 338 1.19 -7.25 -15.42
C THR A 338 0.90 -8.74 -15.49
N THR A 339 1.94 -9.54 -15.37
CA THR A 339 1.84 -10.99 -15.21
C THR A 339 2.69 -11.42 -14.02
N THR A 340 2.23 -12.43 -13.31
CA THR A 340 2.98 -13.08 -12.24
C THR A 340 2.87 -14.58 -12.37
N MET A 341 3.96 -15.28 -12.14
CA MET A 341 3.97 -16.73 -12.09
C MET A 341 5.01 -17.19 -11.06
N SER A 342 4.65 -18.16 -10.23
CA SER A 342 5.64 -18.82 -9.38
C SER A 342 5.29 -20.27 -9.15
N LEU A 343 6.34 -21.09 -9.00
CA LEU A 343 6.26 -22.49 -8.65
C LEU A 343 7.04 -22.72 -7.36
N THR A 344 6.35 -23.17 -6.33
CA THR A 344 6.95 -23.52 -5.05
C THR A 344 6.97 -25.04 -4.91
N TYR A 345 8.11 -25.59 -4.54
CA TYR A 345 8.26 -26.97 -4.09
C TYR A 345 8.64 -26.99 -2.63
N GLY A 346 7.99 -27.80 -1.84
CA GLY A 346 8.39 -27.90 -0.45
C GLY A 346 7.50 -28.74 0.43
N GLY A 347 7.94 -28.83 1.66
CA GLY A 347 7.26 -29.49 2.75
C GLY A 347 7.25 -28.62 4.00
N ARG A 348 7.00 -29.26 5.14
CA ARG A 348 6.85 -28.55 6.42
C ARG A 348 8.10 -27.75 6.83
N LEU A 349 9.31 -28.28 6.58
CA LEU A 349 10.56 -27.68 7.06
C LEU A 349 11.20 -26.77 6.02
N PHE A 350 11.24 -27.21 4.77
CA PHE A 350 11.91 -26.47 3.69
C PHE A 350 10.96 -26.29 2.51
N SER A 351 11.06 -25.12 1.88
CA SER A 351 10.46 -24.86 0.58
C SER A 351 11.36 -23.99 -0.27
N ALA A 352 11.29 -24.21 -1.57
CA ALA A 352 11.96 -23.40 -2.58
C ALA A 352 10.93 -22.90 -3.58
N THR A 353 11.07 -21.64 -4.00
CA THR A 353 10.19 -21.01 -4.97
C THR A 353 11.04 -20.41 -6.10
N ALA A 354 10.64 -20.64 -7.33
CA ALA A 354 11.07 -19.86 -8.48
C ALA A 354 9.87 -19.09 -9.02
N GLY A 355 10.07 -17.84 -9.32
CA GLY A 355 8.99 -16.97 -9.77
C GLY A 355 9.46 -15.89 -10.74
N TRP A 356 8.49 -15.25 -11.36
CA TRP A 356 8.70 -14.18 -12.30
C TRP A 356 7.52 -13.22 -12.27
N ASP A 357 7.83 -11.95 -12.07
CA ASP A 357 6.90 -10.83 -12.12
C ASP A 357 7.28 -9.92 -13.30
N TYR A 358 6.31 -9.57 -14.12
CA TYR A 358 6.48 -8.65 -15.23
C TYR A 358 5.44 -7.55 -15.17
N LEU A 359 5.90 -6.30 -15.18
CA LEU A 359 5.05 -5.11 -15.23
C LEU A 359 5.45 -4.29 -16.45
N SER A 360 4.51 -4.07 -17.36
CA SER A 360 4.76 -3.32 -18.59
C SER A 360 5.20 -1.87 -18.32
N GLY A 361 5.91 -1.30 -19.27
CA GLY A 361 6.43 0.06 -19.22
C GLY A 361 6.43 0.73 -20.61
N ASN A 362 6.79 2.02 -20.62
CA ASN A 362 6.87 2.83 -21.82
C ASN A 362 8.19 2.55 -22.56
N ASN A 363 8.12 2.32 -23.87
CA ASN A 363 9.29 2.29 -24.73
C ASN A 363 9.66 3.73 -25.13
N ALA A 364 10.84 4.21 -24.71
CA ALA A 364 11.30 5.56 -24.99
C ALA A 364 11.61 5.85 -26.46
N PHE A 365 11.65 4.82 -27.32
CA PHE A 365 11.84 4.94 -28.77
C PHE A 365 10.52 4.93 -29.54
N SER A 366 9.39 4.68 -28.85
CA SER A 366 8.06 4.73 -29.43
C SER A 366 7.56 6.17 -29.51
N SER A 367 6.83 6.50 -30.58
CA SER A 367 6.08 7.75 -30.70
C SER A 367 4.70 7.69 -30.06
N SER A 368 4.33 6.58 -29.42
CA SER A 368 3.04 6.43 -28.73
C SER A 368 2.90 7.44 -27.60
N THR A 369 1.73 8.07 -27.55
CA THR A 369 1.33 8.95 -26.43
C THR A 369 0.58 8.17 -25.33
N THR A 370 0.38 6.86 -25.52
CA THR A 370 -0.27 5.99 -24.56
C THR A 370 0.71 5.59 -23.47
N ASP A 371 0.28 5.66 -22.22
CA ASP A 371 1.05 5.19 -21.07
C ASP A 371 0.92 3.65 -20.96
N HIS A 372 2.03 2.95 -21.00
CA HIS A 372 2.10 1.49 -20.85
C HIS A 372 2.64 1.07 -19.47
N ARG A 373 2.81 1.98 -18.53
CA ARG A 373 3.28 1.67 -17.19
C ARG A 373 2.16 1.08 -16.35
N PHE A 374 2.32 -0.17 -15.94
CA PHE A 374 1.38 -0.79 -15.02
C PHE A 374 1.55 -0.20 -13.61
N ASP A 375 0.44 0.20 -13.00
CA ASP A 375 0.37 0.66 -11.63
C ASP A 375 -0.25 -0.44 -10.74
N PRO A 376 0.44 -0.96 -9.70
CA PRO A 376 -0.07 -2.00 -8.81
C PRO A 376 -1.17 -1.51 -7.85
N LEU A 377 -1.88 -0.46 -8.19
CA LEU A 377 -3.04 0.06 -7.47
C LEU A 377 -2.74 0.32 -5.98
N TYR A 378 -3.54 -0.32 -5.14
CA TYR A 378 -3.56 -0.19 -3.68
C TYR A 378 -2.97 -1.45 -3.02
N GLY A 379 -2.02 -2.09 -3.68
CA GLY A 379 -1.37 -3.32 -3.22
C GLY A 379 -0.33 -3.10 -2.12
N THR A 380 0.39 -4.18 -1.82
CA THR A 380 1.50 -4.19 -0.85
C THR A 380 2.82 -4.45 -1.59
N PRO A 381 3.39 -3.45 -2.30
CA PRO A 381 4.55 -3.63 -3.17
C PRO A 381 5.79 -4.17 -2.47
N HIS A 382 6.06 -3.77 -1.24
CA HIS A 382 7.15 -4.28 -0.41
C HIS A 382 7.22 -5.82 -0.35
N LYS A 383 6.12 -6.51 -0.55
CA LYS A 383 6.03 -7.97 -0.49
C LYS A 383 6.60 -8.67 -1.74
N PHE A 384 6.81 -7.97 -2.86
CA PHE A 384 7.00 -8.60 -4.17
C PHE A 384 8.32 -8.25 -4.83
N TRP A 385 8.70 -6.97 -4.92
CA TRP A 385 9.75 -6.49 -5.81
C TRP A 385 11.00 -6.02 -5.07
N GLY A 386 11.47 -6.86 -4.14
CA GLY A 386 12.59 -6.59 -3.25
C GLY A 386 12.19 -5.83 -2.00
N TYR A 387 12.83 -6.16 -0.90
CA TYR A 387 12.54 -5.54 0.41
C TYR A 387 13.17 -4.16 0.57
N MET A 388 14.13 -3.78 -0.27
CA MET A 388 14.72 -2.44 -0.25
C MET A 388 13.84 -1.36 -0.91
N ASP A 389 12.62 -1.71 -1.36
CA ASP A 389 11.59 -0.79 -1.86
C ASP A 389 12.02 0.09 -3.05
N TYR A 390 12.90 -0.38 -3.89
CA TYR A 390 13.31 0.35 -5.10
C TYR A 390 12.21 0.49 -6.14
N PHE A 391 11.23 -0.43 -6.15
CA PHE A 391 10.21 -0.52 -7.18
C PHE A 391 8.82 -0.49 -6.58
N TYR A 392 7.95 0.40 -7.09
CA TYR A 392 6.52 0.55 -6.77
C TYR A 392 6.18 0.89 -5.30
N ALA A 393 7.14 0.93 -4.40
CA ALA A 393 6.93 1.23 -3.00
C ALA A 393 7.16 2.73 -2.74
N GLY A 394 6.11 3.54 -2.87
CA GLY A 394 6.15 4.96 -2.54
C GLY A 394 6.73 5.89 -3.60
N THR A 395 7.63 5.44 -4.45
CA THR A 395 8.33 6.27 -5.45
C THR A 395 7.87 6.04 -6.89
N GLY A 396 6.91 5.14 -7.09
CA GLY A 396 6.52 4.71 -8.43
C GLY A 396 7.57 3.85 -9.11
N SER A 397 7.24 3.30 -10.28
CA SER A 397 8.17 2.51 -11.08
C SER A 397 8.91 3.40 -12.07
N ALA A 398 10.07 2.92 -12.50
CA ALA A 398 10.73 3.45 -13.68
C ALA A 398 9.79 3.45 -14.89
N ALA A 399 9.95 4.44 -15.77
CA ALA A 399 9.13 4.55 -16.98
C ALA A 399 9.12 3.27 -17.81
N GLY A 400 10.23 2.52 -17.83
CA GLY A 400 10.40 1.27 -18.56
C GLY A 400 9.73 0.03 -17.97
N GLY A 401 8.95 0.15 -16.88
CA GLY A 401 8.35 -1.01 -16.21
C GLY A 401 9.38 -1.88 -15.50
N LEU A 402 9.03 -3.14 -15.20
CA LEU A 402 9.87 -4.06 -14.44
C LEU A 402 9.77 -5.49 -14.99
N ASP A 403 10.92 -6.11 -15.18
CA ASP A 403 11.11 -7.54 -15.42
C ASP A 403 11.87 -8.12 -14.24
N ASN A 404 11.21 -8.99 -13.46
CA ASN A 404 11.72 -9.45 -12.16
C ASN A 404 11.58 -10.97 -11.98
N PRO A 405 12.50 -11.78 -12.53
CA PRO A 405 12.66 -13.15 -12.08
C PRO A 405 13.28 -13.19 -10.68
N TYR A 406 12.83 -14.16 -9.87
CA TYR A 406 13.32 -14.32 -8.49
C TYR A 406 13.32 -15.78 -8.04
N VAL A 407 14.13 -16.05 -7.02
CA VAL A 407 14.14 -17.33 -6.32
C VAL A 407 14.08 -17.09 -4.82
N LYS A 408 13.37 -17.97 -4.09
CA LYS A 408 13.26 -17.93 -2.63
C LYS A 408 13.53 -19.30 -2.03
N ALA A 409 14.22 -19.33 -0.90
CA ALA A 409 14.38 -20.51 -0.06
C ALA A 409 13.90 -20.19 1.34
N LYS A 410 13.05 -21.03 1.90
CA LYS A 410 12.47 -20.84 3.22
C LYS A 410 12.69 -22.05 4.09
N TYR A 411 13.09 -21.82 5.33
CA TYR A 411 13.21 -22.83 6.36
C TYR A 411 12.30 -22.51 7.54
N ASN A 412 11.58 -23.52 8.03
CA ASN A 412 10.81 -23.45 9.27
C ASN A 412 11.37 -24.48 10.25
N SER A 413 11.68 -24.08 11.47
CA SER A 413 12.14 -25.01 12.50
C SER A 413 11.06 -26.02 12.88
N ARG A 414 11.46 -27.19 13.39
CA ARG A 414 10.52 -28.25 13.78
C ARG A 414 9.53 -27.83 14.84
N ASN A 415 9.95 -26.95 15.76
CA ASN A 415 9.09 -26.41 16.83
C ASN A 415 8.24 -25.21 16.37
N GLY A 416 8.35 -24.77 15.11
CA GLY A 416 7.61 -23.65 14.53
C GLY A 416 7.99 -22.26 15.06
N ARG A 417 9.05 -22.15 15.89
CA ARG A 417 9.44 -20.86 16.46
C ARG A 417 10.32 -20.01 15.56
N LEU A 418 11.14 -20.67 14.71
CA LEU A 418 12.04 -19.96 13.80
C LEU A 418 11.57 -20.18 12.37
N THR A 419 11.45 -19.09 11.65
CA THR A 419 11.29 -19.06 10.19
C THR A 419 12.38 -18.19 9.62
N THR A 420 13.06 -18.66 8.59
CA THR A 420 14.02 -17.83 7.86
C THR A 420 13.79 -17.99 6.36
N GLU A 421 13.90 -16.88 5.64
CA GLU A 421 13.73 -16.81 4.19
C GLU A 421 14.91 -16.08 3.58
N LEU A 422 15.46 -16.65 2.52
CA LEU A 422 16.42 -16.01 1.64
C LEU A 422 15.75 -15.81 0.29
N CYS A 423 15.73 -14.58 -0.21
CA CYS A 423 15.22 -14.23 -1.52
C CYS A 423 16.32 -13.59 -2.36
N TYR A 424 16.35 -13.91 -3.64
CA TYR A 424 17.21 -13.25 -4.62
C TYR A 424 16.37 -12.79 -5.80
N HIS A 425 16.47 -11.51 -6.12
CA HIS A 425 15.79 -10.85 -7.21
C HIS A 425 16.79 -10.39 -8.27
N TYR A 426 16.46 -10.60 -9.53
CA TYR A 426 17.05 -9.91 -10.67
C TYR A 426 16.07 -8.83 -11.12
N PHE A 427 16.56 -7.63 -11.38
CA PHE A 427 15.72 -6.53 -11.86
C PHE A 427 16.17 -6.06 -13.22
N GLY A 428 15.22 -5.98 -14.16
CA GLY A 428 15.42 -5.47 -15.50
C GLY A 428 14.29 -4.54 -15.93
N LEU A 429 14.56 -3.70 -16.92
CA LEU A 429 13.56 -2.89 -17.59
C LEU A 429 12.72 -3.77 -18.51
N ALA A 430 11.39 -3.72 -18.39
CA ALA A 430 10.49 -4.40 -19.30
C ALA A 430 10.51 -3.80 -20.72
N ALA A 431 10.66 -2.47 -20.82
CA ALA A 431 10.71 -1.74 -22.10
C ALA A 431 12.02 -0.94 -22.24
N ALA A 432 12.44 -0.73 -23.49
CA ALA A 432 13.67 0.01 -23.79
C ALA A 432 13.59 1.47 -23.33
N GLN A 433 14.66 1.96 -22.71
CA GLN A 433 14.85 3.33 -22.27
C GLN A 433 16.02 3.98 -22.98
N LYS A 434 16.08 5.31 -23.01
CA LYS A 434 17.20 6.07 -23.57
C LYS A 434 18.20 6.39 -22.46
N ASP A 435 19.46 6.33 -22.80
CA ASP A 435 20.55 6.89 -21.98
C ASP A 435 20.66 8.42 -22.16
N GLN A 436 21.60 9.05 -21.45
CA GLN A 436 21.85 10.49 -21.56
C GLN A 436 22.29 10.96 -22.96
N LYS A 437 22.81 10.08 -23.77
CA LYS A 437 23.27 10.37 -25.15
C LYS A 437 22.21 10.04 -26.19
N GLY A 438 21.01 9.58 -25.78
CA GLY A 438 19.94 9.17 -26.65
C GLY A 438 20.08 7.74 -27.20
N GLY A 439 21.08 7.01 -26.77
CA GLY A 439 21.29 5.58 -27.07
C GLY A 439 20.38 4.69 -26.21
N THR A 440 20.46 3.39 -26.43
CA THR A 440 19.67 2.41 -25.65
C THR A 440 20.34 2.18 -24.29
N LEU A 441 19.60 2.41 -23.22
CA LEU A 441 20.01 2.09 -21.86
C LEU A 441 20.04 0.56 -21.68
N ASP A 442 21.07 0.05 -20.97
CA ASP A 442 21.10 -1.37 -20.58
C ASP A 442 19.89 -1.68 -19.70
N LYS A 443 19.20 -2.78 -20.02
CA LYS A 443 18.02 -3.18 -19.28
C LYS A 443 18.30 -3.68 -17.88
N TYR A 444 19.48 -4.18 -17.59
CA TYR A 444 19.82 -4.68 -16.26
C TYR A 444 19.95 -3.53 -15.26
N LEU A 445 19.08 -3.55 -14.24
CA LEU A 445 19.03 -2.54 -13.18
C LEU A 445 19.85 -2.93 -11.96
N GLY A 446 19.94 -4.23 -11.68
CA GLY A 446 20.66 -4.75 -10.53
C GLY A 446 20.03 -6.03 -9.99
N SER A 447 20.61 -6.50 -8.89
CA SER A 447 20.13 -7.69 -8.16
C SER A 447 20.11 -7.41 -6.68
N GLU A 448 19.07 -7.93 -6.00
CA GLU A 448 18.88 -7.76 -4.56
C GLU A 448 18.83 -9.13 -3.89
N ALA A 449 19.47 -9.23 -2.73
CA ALA A 449 19.41 -10.39 -1.86
C ALA A 449 18.85 -9.98 -0.50
N ASP A 450 17.79 -10.67 -0.07
CA ASP A 450 17.07 -10.40 1.17
C ASP A 450 17.12 -11.61 2.07
N TRP A 451 17.56 -11.42 3.31
CA TRP A 451 17.56 -12.43 4.35
C TRP A 451 16.70 -11.97 5.51
N ILE A 452 15.55 -12.60 5.69
CA ILE A 452 14.58 -12.27 6.73
C ILE A 452 14.44 -13.46 7.68
N THR A 453 14.44 -13.19 8.98
CA THR A 453 14.31 -14.20 10.02
C THR A 453 13.32 -13.76 11.08
N ASP A 454 12.31 -14.59 11.31
CA ASP A 454 11.31 -14.46 12.37
C ASP A 454 11.58 -15.44 13.50
N TYR A 455 11.57 -14.97 14.72
CA TYR A 455 11.64 -15.80 15.92
C TYR A 455 10.46 -15.52 16.86
N SER A 456 9.56 -16.50 16.99
CA SER A 456 8.45 -16.45 17.95
C SER A 456 8.97 -16.74 19.36
N MET A 457 9.17 -15.68 20.16
CA MET A 457 9.61 -15.78 21.55
C MET A 457 8.55 -16.47 22.42
N ASN A 458 7.28 -16.10 22.19
CA ASN A 458 6.10 -16.70 22.80
C ASN A 458 4.88 -16.51 21.89
N ARG A 459 3.66 -16.81 22.38
CA ARG A 459 2.42 -16.72 21.56
C ARG A 459 2.05 -15.32 21.09
N SER A 460 2.52 -14.31 21.81
CA SER A 460 2.19 -12.90 21.54
C SER A 460 3.39 -12.02 21.17
N THR A 461 4.60 -12.60 21.09
CA THR A 461 5.82 -11.82 20.84
C THR A 461 6.67 -12.46 19.77
N THR A 462 6.94 -11.71 18.71
CA THR A 462 7.84 -12.09 17.61
C THR A 462 8.94 -11.07 17.47
N LEU A 463 10.17 -11.58 17.32
CA LEU A 463 11.33 -10.80 16.90
C LEU A 463 11.61 -11.11 15.43
N GLU A 464 11.70 -10.09 14.61
CA GLU A 464 12.03 -10.19 13.19
C GLU A 464 13.31 -9.42 12.91
N ALA A 465 14.22 -10.01 12.17
CA ALA A 465 15.45 -9.38 11.71
C ALA A 465 15.56 -9.53 10.20
N GLY A 466 15.92 -8.44 9.53
CA GLY A 466 16.15 -8.42 8.09
C GLY A 466 17.51 -7.83 7.75
N PHE A 467 18.14 -8.43 6.75
CA PHE A 467 19.34 -7.94 6.11
C PHE A 467 19.15 -8.02 4.60
N CYS A 468 19.16 -6.86 3.95
CA CYS A 468 18.92 -6.73 2.52
C CYS A 468 20.09 -5.96 1.89
N GLY A 469 20.48 -6.39 0.70
CA GLY A 469 21.58 -5.75 -0.01
C GLY A 469 21.37 -5.83 -1.51
N MET A 470 21.74 -4.79 -2.23
CA MET A 470 21.57 -4.69 -3.67
C MET A 470 22.92 -4.44 -4.36
N ALA A 471 23.15 -5.13 -5.47
CA ALA A 471 24.15 -4.77 -6.45
C ALA A 471 23.47 -3.99 -7.58
N ALA A 472 23.51 -2.67 -7.50
CA ALA A 472 22.88 -1.76 -8.45
C ALA A 472 23.78 -1.51 -9.66
N THR A 473 23.20 -0.95 -10.72
CA THR A 473 23.91 -0.57 -11.94
C THR A 473 23.75 0.93 -12.25
N HIS A 474 24.56 1.45 -13.16
CA HIS A 474 24.35 2.82 -13.67
C HIS A 474 23.01 3.00 -14.39
N SER A 475 22.41 1.92 -14.92
CA SER A 475 21.05 1.95 -15.46
C SER A 475 20.02 2.22 -14.37
N LEU A 476 20.21 1.73 -13.16
CA LEU A 476 19.31 2.05 -12.05
C LEU A 476 19.45 3.51 -11.61
N GLU A 477 20.68 4.06 -11.55
CA GLU A 477 20.87 5.49 -11.28
C GLU A 477 20.05 6.33 -12.27
N TYR A 478 20.18 6.04 -13.56
CA TYR A 478 19.43 6.74 -14.60
C TYR A 478 17.92 6.57 -14.43
N ALA A 479 17.45 5.34 -14.19
CA ALA A 479 16.02 5.05 -13.99
C ALA A 479 15.43 5.75 -12.76
N LYS A 480 16.27 6.09 -11.77
CA LYS A 480 15.88 6.83 -10.56
C LYS A 480 16.11 8.35 -10.68
N GLY A 481 16.53 8.86 -11.85
CA GLY A 481 16.83 10.28 -12.04
C GLY A 481 18.09 10.76 -11.34
N ILE A 482 18.99 9.84 -10.99
CA ILE A 482 20.28 10.13 -10.37
C ILE A 482 21.32 10.24 -11.49
N THR A 483 22.26 11.17 -11.34
CA THR A 483 23.36 11.33 -12.29
C THR A 483 24.22 10.05 -12.31
N PRO A 484 24.38 9.37 -13.47
CA PRO A 484 25.18 8.16 -13.54
C PRO A 484 26.61 8.35 -13.05
N GLY A 485 27.07 7.43 -12.21
CA GLY A 485 28.39 7.46 -11.58
C GLY A 485 28.46 8.32 -10.31
N SER A 486 27.35 8.89 -9.84
CA SER A 486 27.34 9.71 -8.61
C SER A 486 26.89 8.94 -7.38
N ALA A 487 26.25 7.78 -7.54
CA ALA A 487 25.72 7.01 -6.43
C ALA A 487 26.61 5.84 -6.03
N ARG A 488 26.39 5.35 -4.82
CA ARG A 488 26.91 4.07 -4.35
C ARG A 488 26.08 2.94 -4.93
N LEU A 489 26.76 1.98 -5.59
CA LEU A 489 26.07 0.88 -6.29
C LEU A 489 25.84 -0.37 -5.42
N HIS A 490 26.26 -0.34 -4.14
CA HIS A 490 26.08 -1.44 -3.19
C HIS A 490 25.33 -0.95 -1.94
N PRO A 491 24.07 -0.51 -2.09
CA PRO A 491 23.27 -0.11 -0.94
C PRO A 491 22.89 -1.31 -0.09
N GLY A 492 22.60 -1.03 1.18
CA GLY A 492 22.18 -2.05 2.14
C GLY A 492 21.14 -1.52 3.13
N TRP A 493 20.38 -2.45 3.68
CA TRP A 493 19.38 -2.16 4.69
C TRP A 493 19.34 -3.27 5.73
N VAL A 494 19.36 -2.88 6.98
CA VAL A 494 19.27 -3.79 8.12
C VAL A 494 18.19 -3.31 9.05
N TYR A 495 17.36 -4.21 9.55
CA TYR A 495 16.39 -3.87 10.56
C TYR A 495 16.20 -4.94 11.62
N LEU A 496 15.74 -4.49 12.77
CA LEU A 496 15.27 -5.33 13.86
C LEU A 496 13.89 -4.85 14.29
N GLN A 497 12.91 -5.76 14.29
CA GLN A 497 11.54 -5.45 14.64
C GLN A 497 11.06 -6.35 15.78
N LEU A 498 10.55 -5.74 16.83
CA LEU A 498 9.83 -6.41 17.91
C LEU A 498 8.34 -6.16 17.73
N ASN A 499 7.56 -7.23 17.63
CA ASN A 499 6.10 -7.17 17.53
C ASN A 499 5.46 -7.91 18.71
N ILE A 500 4.73 -7.19 19.55
CA ILE A 500 4.04 -7.69 20.74
C ILE A 500 2.54 -7.52 20.52
N THR A 501 1.78 -8.64 20.49
CA THR A 501 0.36 -8.67 20.16
C THR A 501 -0.45 -9.46 21.21
N PRO A 502 -0.62 -8.94 22.45
CA PRO A 502 -1.38 -9.63 23.48
C PRO A 502 -2.89 -9.60 23.19
N GLU A 503 -3.57 -10.69 23.48
CA GLU A 503 -5.02 -10.70 23.67
C GLU A 503 -5.28 -10.17 25.09
N LEU A 504 -5.79 -8.92 25.18
CA LEU A 504 -6.00 -8.24 26.48
C LEU A 504 -7.30 -8.67 27.13
N PHE A 505 -8.30 -9.00 26.33
CA PHE A 505 -9.61 -9.43 26.77
C PHE A 505 -10.31 -10.27 25.71
N LYS A 506 -11.04 -11.31 26.16
CA LYS A 506 -11.92 -12.13 25.33
C LYS A 506 -13.02 -12.73 26.19
N LYS A 507 -14.27 -12.47 25.82
CA LYS A 507 -15.46 -13.00 26.48
C LYS A 507 -16.44 -13.54 25.45
#